data_3cd9794969851eeeab9fea9f06de3b40
#
_entry.id   3cd9794969851eeeab9fea9f06de3b40
#
_cell.length_a   1.000
_cell.length_b   1.000
_cell.length_c   1.000
_cell.angle_alpha   90.00
_cell.angle_beta   90.00
_cell.angle_gamma   90.00
#
_symmetry.space_group_name_H-M   'P 1'
#
loop_
_entity.id
_entity.type
_entity.pdbx_description
1 polymer ?
#
loop_
_entity_poly.entity_id
_entity_poly.type
_entity_poly.pdbx_seq_one_letter_code
_entity_poly.pdbx_strand_id
1 'polypeptide(L)'
;MQTCIGPSEEHVSMAGIPTEASIYGMVEKAMPGRLQNVYCSSAGGGKYMAVLQFKKLSPSDEGRQRQAALLAFSAFSELKNVFLVDEDVDCFDMNDVLWAMNTRFQGDVDVITIPGVRCHPLDPSNDQVFSPSIRDHGIACKTIFDCTVPYDLKDHFHRARFMELDPEKWLKK
;
A
#
# COMPACT_ATOMS: atom_id res chain seq x y z
N MET A 1 -29.02 8.92 -11.78
CA MET A 1 -28.09 9.62 -10.87
C MET A 1 -27.33 8.55 -10.14
N GLN A 2 -26.11 8.28 -10.56
CA GLN A 2 -25.28 7.28 -9.90
C GLN A 2 -24.67 8.00 -8.70
N THR A 3 -25.23 7.77 -7.52
CA THR A 3 -24.56 8.19 -6.29
C THR A 3 -23.26 7.42 -6.23
N CYS A 4 -22.14 8.12 -6.26
CA CYS A 4 -20.84 7.56 -5.99
C CYS A 4 -20.83 7.18 -4.52
N ILE A 5 -21.41 6.02 -4.22
CA ILE A 5 -21.29 5.41 -2.92
C ILE A 5 -19.90 4.81 -2.96
N GLY A 6 -19.00 5.38 -2.18
CA GLY A 6 -17.72 4.74 -1.90
C GLY A 6 -17.99 3.31 -1.44
N PRO A 7 -17.01 2.42 -1.52
CA PRO A 7 -17.18 1.03 -1.10
C PRO A 7 -17.71 1.01 0.33
N SER A 8 -18.80 0.26 0.53
CA SER A 8 -19.41 0.10 1.85
C SER A 8 -18.54 -0.74 2.78
N GLU A 9 -18.79 -0.68 4.08
CA GLU A 9 -18.18 -1.56 5.10
C GLU A 9 -18.28 -3.04 4.71
N GLU A 10 -19.35 -3.44 4.04
CA GLU A 10 -19.52 -4.80 3.51
C GLU A 10 -18.46 -5.14 2.46
N HIS A 11 -18.12 -4.21 1.57
CA HIS A 11 -17.06 -4.43 0.59
C HIS A 11 -15.69 -4.55 1.26
N VAL A 12 -15.43 -3.77 2.30
CA VAL A 12 -14.19 -3.86 3.08
C VAL A 12 -14.07 -5.23 3.74
N SER A 13 -15.14 -5.68 4.40
CA SER A 13 -15.13 -6.95 5.13
C SER A 13 -15.14 -8.17 4.22
N MET A 14 -15.96 -8.14 3.15
CA MET A 14 -16.14 -9.29 2.27
C MET A 14 -15.10 -9.37 1.15
N ALA A 15 -14.57 -8.27 0.68
CA ALA A 15 -13.59 -8.24 -0.40
C ALA A 15 -12.17 -8.00 0.08
N GLY A 16 -11.96 -7.19 1.13
CA GLY A 16 -10.65 -6.83 1.63
C GLY A 16 -9.85 -8.05 2.08
N ILE A 17 -10.36 -8.83 3.02
CA ILE A 17 -9.68 -10.02 3.57
C ILE A 17 -9.32 -11.06 2.49
N PRO A 18 -10.23 -11.48 1.58
CA PRO A 18 -9.86 -12.37 0.49
C PRO A 18 -8.83 -11.78 -0.47
N THR A 19 -8.87 -10.46 -0.69
CA THR A 19 -7.88 -9.78 -1.53
C THR A 19 -6.50 -9.78 -0.87
N GLU A 20 -6.41 -9.49 0.42
CA GLU A 20 -5.18 -9.58 1.22
C GLU A 20 -4.58 -10.99 1.15
N ALA A 21 -5.41 -12.00 1.36
CA ALA A 21 -4.98 -13.41 1.28
C ALA A 21 -4.47 -13.79 -0.11
N SER A 22 -5.14 -13.31 -1.17
CA SER A 22 -4.73 -13.55 -2.56
C SER A 22 -3.39 -12.89 -2.88
N ILE A 23 -3.22 -11.63 -2.48
CA ILE A 23 -1.96 -10.89 -2.66
C ILE A 23 -0.85 -11.57 -1.87
N TYR A 24 -1.08 -11.86 -0.59
CA TYR A 24 -0.11 -12.53 0.27
C TYR A 24 0.34 -13.87 -0.34
N GLY A 25 -0.60 -14.71 -0.72
CA GLY A 25 -0.29 -16.03 -1.30
C GLY A 25 0.51 -15.95 -2.60
N MET A 26 0.23 -14.97 -3.46
CA MET A 26 0.97 -14.79 -4.71
C MET A 26 2.40 -14.28 -4.47
N VAL A 27 2.56 -13.30 -3.60
CA VAL A 27 3.88 -12.73 -3.28
C VAL A 27 4.72 -13.75 -2.50
N GLU A 28 4.16 -14.42 -1.50
CA GLU A 28 4.86 -15.42 -0.69
C GLU A 28 5.37 -16.60 -1.54
N LYS A 29 4.58 -17.03 -2.52
CA LYS A 29 5.00 -18.07 -3.47
C LYS A 29 6.20 -17.66 -4.31
N ALA A 30 6.29 -16.37 -4.70
CA ALA A 30 7.37 -15.84 -5.53
C ALA A 30 8.60 -15.39 -4.71
N MET A 31 8.38 -14.92 -3.50
CA MET A 31 9.39 -14.31 -2.63
C MET A 31 9.17 -14.72 -1.15
N PRO A 32 9.45 -15.99 -0.80
CA PRO A 32 9.15 -16.53 0.53
C PRO A 32 9.79 -15.71 1.65
N GLY A 33 9.01 -15.37 2.69
CA GLY A 33 9.45 -14.72 3.91
C GLY A 33 9.79 -13.23 3.77
N ARG A 34 9.50 -12.58 2.63
CA ARG A 34 9.74 -11.14 2.44
C ARG A 34 8.51 -10.29 2.74
N LEU A 35 7.35 -10.76 2.36
CA LEU A 35 6.09 -10.07 2.67
C LEU A 35 5.68 -10.43 4.11
N GLN A 36 5.58 -9.42 4.96
CA GLN A 36 5.20 -9.62 6.36
C GLN A 36 3.68 -9.51 6.53
N ASN A 37 3.10 -8.47 5.99
CA ASN A 37 1.67 -8.21 6.06
C ASN A 37 1.17 -7.55 4.77
N VAL A 38 -0.13 -7.69 4.54
CA VAL A 38 -0.90 -6.97 3.50
C VAL A 38 -2.13 -6.38 4.17
N TYR A 39 -2.42 -5.13 3.87
CA TYR A 39 -3.61 -4.45 4.33
C TYR A 39 -4.32 -3.75 3.18
N CYS A 40 -5.54 -4.17 2.89
CA CYS A 40 -6.42 -3.50 1.95
C CYS A 40 -7.25 -2.45 2.68
N SER A 41 -6.77 -1.21 2.67
CA SER A 41 -7.31 -0.11 3.46
C SER A 41 -8.79 0.17 3.16
N SER A 42 -9.54 0.44 4.22
CA SER A 42 -10.93 0.91 4.13
C SER A 42 -11.07 2.23 3.37
N ALA A 43 -10.04 3.10 3.40
CA ALA A 43 -10.01 4.33 2.62
C ALA A 43 -10.07 4.05 1.10
N GLY A 44 -9.52 2.91 0.65
CA GLY A 44 -9.66 2.41 -0.72
C GLY A 44 -10.82 1.41 -0.89
N GLY A 45 -11.69 1.30 0.12
CA GLY A 45 -12.81 0.38 0.12
C GLY A 45 -12.44 -1.09 0.10
N GLY A 46 -11.28 -1.45 0.61
CA GLY A 46 -10.76 -2.80 0.57
C GLY A 46 -10.40 -3.30 -0.85
N LYS A 47 -10.42 -2.43 -1.86
CA LYS A 47 -10.26 -2.81 -3.27
C LYS A 47 -9.20 -1.98 -4.02
N TYR A 48 -9.22 -0.66 -3.83
CA TYR A 48 -8.42 0.25 -4.66
C TYR A 48 -7.04 0.51 -4.11
N MET A 49 -6.82 0.24 -2.84
CA MET A 49 -5.55 0.53 -2.17
C MET A 49 -5.13 -0.63 -1.28
N ALA A 50 -3.87 -1.05 -1.44
CA ALA A 50 -3.22 -1.98 -0.54
C ALA A 50 -1.90 -1.41 -0.01
N VAL A 51 -1.59 -1.74 1.23
CA VAL A 51 -0.29 -1.52 1.85
C VAL A 51 0.40 -2.87 1.99
N LEU A 52 1.61 -2.98 1.50
CA LEU A 52 2.46 -4.17 1.60
C LEU A 52 3.63 -3.86 2.53
N GLN A 53 3.68 -4.55 3.67
CA GLN A 53 4.80 -4.48 4.59
C GLN A 53 5.86 -5.49 4.14
N PHE A 54 6.97 -4.99 3.61
CA PHE A 54 8.01 -5.79 2.97
C PHE A 54 9.31 -5.74 3.76
N LYS A 55 9.92 -6.90 3.95
CA LYS A 55 11.20 -7.05 4.62
C LYS A 55 12.30 -7.38 3.63
N LYS A 56 13.26 -6.49 3.49
CA LYS A 56 14.49 -6.73 2.75
C LYS A 56 15.48 -7.46 3.68
N LEU A 57 15.85 -8.69 3.34
CA LEU A 57 16.76 -9.53 4.14
C LEU A 57 18.21 -9.36 3.72
N SER A 58 18.46 -8.86 2.52
CA SER A 58 19.80 -8.71 1.95
C SER A 58 19.81 -7.60 0.88
N PRO A 59 20.98 -7.10 0.48
CA PRO A 59 21.09 -6.12 -0.61
C PRO A 59 20.45 -6.61 -1.93
N SER A 60 20.43 -7.93 -2.16
CA SER A 60 19.80 -8.52 -3.36
C SER A 60 18.27 -8.45 -3.37
N ASP A 61 17.66 -8.06 -2.26
CA ASP A 61 16.22 -7.84 -2.17
C ASP A 61 15.83 -6.40 -2.61
N GLU A 62 16.80 -5.54 -2.88
CA GLU A 62 16.52 -4.19 -3.40
C GLU A 62 15.81 -4.28 -4.76
N GLY A 63 14.68 -3.57 -4.89
CA GLY A 63 13.80 -3.64 -6.05
C GLY A 63 12.75 -4.77 -6.00
N ARG A 64 12.92 -5.79 -5.15
CA ARG A 64 11.92 -6.87 -5.02
C ARG A 64 10.61 -6.40 -4.40
N GLN A 65 10.63 -5.38 -3.53
CA GLN A 65 9.43 -4.76 -3.02
C GLN A 65 8.54 -4.22 -4.15
N ARG A 66 9.15 -3.64 -5.19
CA ARG A 66 8.44 -3.14 -6.38
C ARG A 66 7.85 -4.30 -7.19
N GLN A 67 8.58 -5.42 -7.30
CA GLN A 67 8.05 -6.65 -7.91
C GLN A 67 6.87 -7.22 -7.12
N ALA A 68 6.90 -7.15 -5.79
CA ALA A 68 5.77 -7.57 -4.95
C ALA A 68 4.50 -6.75 -5.26
N ALA A 69 4.64 -5.44 -5.48
CA ALA A 69 3.52 -4.59 -5.90
C ALA A 69 2.96 -4.98 -7.28
N LEU A 70 3.82 -5.34 -8.24
CA LEU A 70 3.37 -5.85 -9.55
C LEU A 70 2.61 -7.17 -9.43
N LEU A 71 3.05 -8.06 -8.54
CA LEU A 71 2.33 -9.30 -8.23
C LEU A 71 0.99 -9.01 -7.54
N ALA A 72 0.91 -8.03 -6.67
CA ALA A 72 -0.34 -7.61 -6.05
C ALA A 72 -1.36 -7.12 -7.09
N PHE A 73 -0.95 -6.31 -8.06
CA PHE A 73 -1.81 -5.90 -9.17
C PHE A 73 -2.25 -7.08 -10.04
N SER A 74 -1.43 -8.11 -10.17
CA SER A 74 -1.77 -9.33 -10.90
C SER A 74 -2.71 -10.23 -10.10
N ALA A 75 -2.55 -10.28 -8.78
CA ALA A 75 -3.43 -11.04 -7.89
C ALA A 75 -4.84 -10.46 -7.83
N PHE A 76 -4.96 -9.13 -7.92
CA PHE A 76 -6.24 -8.44 -7.86
C PHE A 76 -6.29 -7.27 -8.83
N SER A 77 -7.00 -7.46 -9.94
CA SER A 77 -7.05 -6.50 -11.06
C SER A 77 -7.71 -5.17 -10.71
N GLU A 78 -8.55 -5.11 -9.69
CA GLU A 78 -9.24 -3.90 -9.24
C GLU A 78 -8.33 -2.96 -8.41
N LEU A 79 -7.22 -3.49 -7.90
CA LEU A 79 -6.25 -2.72 -7.14
C LEU A 79 -5.66 -1.59 -8.00
N LYS A 80 -5.63 -0.38 -7.45
CA LYS A 80 -5.21 0.83 -8.15
C LYS A 80 -3.93 1.42 -7.61
N ASN A 81 -3.79 1.46 -6.29
CA ASN A 81 -2.66 2.05 -5.59
C ASN A 81 -2.04 1.03 -4.64
N VAL A 82 -0.73 0.94 -4.63
CA VAL A 82 0.03 0.11 -3.69
C VAL A 82 1.05 0.97 -2.97
N PHE A 83 1.01 0.95 -1.64
CA PHE A 83 2.05 1.49 -0.78
C PHE A 83 2.97 0.37 -0.33
N LEU A 84 4.25 0.57 -0.47
CA LEU A 84 5.29 -0.33 0.04
C LEU A 84 5.92 0.29 1.26
N VAL A 85 5.97 -0.43 2.35
CA VAL A 85 6.55 0.04 3.61
C VAL A 85 7.48 -1.02 4.20
N ASP A 86 8.45 -0.59 5.01
CA ASP A 86 9.35 -1.49 5.72
C ASP A 86 8.68 -2.17 6.92
N GLU A 87 9.37 -3.15 7.51
CA GLU A 87 8.92 -3.94 8.65
C GLU A 87 8.68 -3.14 9.95
N ASP A 88 9.23 -1.94 10.06
CA ASP A 88 9.08 -1.05 11.23
C ASP A 88 7.89 -0.09 11.14
N VAL A 89 7.15 -0.14 10.03
CA VAL A 89 5.93 0.67 9.80
C VAL A 89 4.71 -0.22 10.00
N ASP A 90 3.78 0.22 10.83
CA ASP A 90 2.50 -0.48 11.00
C ASP A 90 1.62 -0.26 9.76
N CYS A 91 1.52 -1.28 8.92
CA CYS A 91 0.73 -1.22 7.69
C CYS A 91 -0.80 -1.11 7.94
N PHE A 92 -1.26 -1.40 9.15
CA PHE A 92 -2.67 -1.30 9.55
C PHE A 92 -3.02 0.11 10.06
N ASP A 93 -2.03 0.92 10.42
CA ASP A 93 -2.22 2.33 10.76
C ASP A 93 -1.85 3.23 9.59
N MET A 94 -2.87 3.82 8.95
CA MET A 94 -2.66 4.74 7.83
C MET A 94 -1.88 6.00 8.20
N ASN A 95 -1.89 6.42 9.46
CA ASN A 95 -1.05 7.56 9.88
C ASN A 95 0.42 7.16 9.84
N ASP A 96 0.74 5.92 10.20
CA ASP A 96 2.09 5.39 10.15
C ASP A 96 2.59 5.21 8.71
N VAL A 97 1.71 4.73 7.82
CA VAL A 97 1.99 4.64 6.38
C VAL A 97 2.25 6.02 5.78
N LEU A 98 1.42 7.02 6.11
CA LEU A 98 1.61 8.40 5.65
C LEU A 98 2.86 9.04 6.26
N TRP A 99 3.21 8.70 7.51
CA TRP A 99 4.48 9.10 8.08
C TRP A 99 5.67 8.56 7.25
N ALA A 100 5.65 7.28 6.89
CA ALA A 100 6.68 6.69 6.03
C ALA A 100 6.74 7.39 4.66
N MET A 101 5.59 7.68 4.06
CA MET A 101 5.50 8.44 2.81
C MET A 101 6.14 9.83 2.92
N ASN A 102 5.97 10.51 4.05
CA ASN A 102 6.53 11.87 4.23
C ASN A 102 8.01 11.90 4.64
N THR A 103 8.55 10.78 5.10
CA THR A 103 9.92 10.72 5.63
C THR A 103 10.89 9.88 4.81
N ARG A 104 10.41 8.99 3.94
CA ARG A 104 11.21 8.02 3.20
C ARG A 104 11.00 8.03 1.69
N PHE A 105 10.10 8.86 1.20
CA PHE A 105 9.65 8.83 -0.20
C PHE A 105 10.01 10.13 -0.93
N GLN A 106 10.50 9.98 -2.16
CA GLN A 106 10.75 11.07 -3.10
C GLN A 106 9.94 10.86 -4.38
N GLY A 107 9.07 11.82 -4.69
CA GLY A 107 8.07 11.67 -5.74
C GLY A 107 8.62 11.49 -7.16
N ASP A 108 9.83 11.91 -7.43
CA ASP A 108 10.50 11.76 -8.73
C ASP A 108 11.21 10.40 -8.92
N VAL A 109 11.45 9.67 -7.82
CA VAL A 109 12.19 8.40 -7.81
C VAL A 109 11.32 7.21 -7.41
N ASP A 110 10.42 7.44 -6.44
CA ASP A 110 9.72 6.36 -5.73
C ASP A 110 8.25 6.20 -6.16
N VAL A 111 7.79 7.01 -7.11
CA VAL A 111 6.52 6.80 -7.80
C VAL A 111 6.74 5.98 -9.04
N ILE A 112 6.01 4.85 -9.14
CA ILE A 112 5.99 4.06 -10.36
C ILE A 112 4.56 4.03 -10.88
N THR A 113 4.37 4.50 -12.10
CA THR A 113 3.06 4.50 -12.76
C THR A 113 3.01 3.49 -13.90
N ILE A 114 1.90 2.77 -13.98
CA ILE A 114 1.63 1.79 -15.03
C ILE A 114 0.33 2.22 -15.73
N PRO A 115 0.41 3.00 -16.81
CA PRO A 115 -0.77 3.49 -17.52
C PRO A 115 -1.40 2.40 -18.40
N GLY A 116 -2.68 2.57 -18.70
CA GLY A 116 -3.39 1.74 -19.68
C GLY A 116 -3.66 0.30 -19.24
N VAL A 117 -3.83 0.07 -17.94
CA VAL A 117 -4.09 -1.26 -17.39
C VAL A 117 -5.52 -1.39 -16.87
N ARG A 118 -5.99 -2.64 -16.81
CA ARG A 118 -7.34 -2.96 -16.34
C ARG A 118 -7.51 -2.55 -14.88
N CYS A 119 -8.66 -1.93 -14.59
CA CYS A 119 -9.08 -1.56 -13.24
C CYS A 119 -10.57 -1.84 -13.06
N HIS A 120 -11.11 -1.47 -11.91
CA HIS A 120 -12.53 -1.62 -11.62
C HIS A 120 -13.37 -0.65 -12.47
N PRO A 121 -14.38 -1.14 -13.19
CA PRO A 121 -15.22 -0.27 -14.06
C PRO A 121 -16.07 0.74 -13.28
N LEU A 122 -16.28 0.52 -11.98
CA LEU A 122 -17.01 1.44 -11.09
C LEU A 122 -16.05 2.41 -10.34
N ASP A 123 -14.79 2.47 -10.71
CA ASP A 123 -13.88 3.50 -10.18
C ASP A 123 -14.36 4.87 -10.68
N PRO A 124 -14.83 5.77 -9.77
CA PRO A 124 -15.37 7.06 -10.19
C PRO A 124 -14.37 7.92 -10.96
N SER A 125 -13.08 7.76 -10.69
CA SER A 125 -12.03 8.51 -11.37
C SER A 125 -11.81 8.07 -12.82
N ASN A 126 -12.44 6.97 -13.24
CA ASN A 126 -12.43 6.45 -14.62
C ASN A 126 -13.64 6.91 -15.44
N ASP A 127 -14.44 7.81 -14.94
CA ASP A 127 -15.52 8.39 -15.71
C ASP A 127 -14.98 9.51 -16.61
N GLN A 128 -15.24 9.43 -17.92
CA GLN A 128 -14.82 10.44 -18.88
C GLN A 128 -15.38 11.84 -18.59
N VAL A 129 -16.48 11.91 -17.84
CA VAL A 129 -17.05 13.19 -17.37
C VAL A 129 -16.10 13.91 -16.40
N PHE A 130 -15.30 13.16 -15.65
CA PHE A 130 -14.39 13.73 -14.64
C PHE A 130 -12.99 14.05 -15.16
N SER A 131 -12.57 13.38 -16.23
CA SER A 131 -11.23 13.64 -16.79
C SER A 131 -11.17 13.38 -18.29
N PRO A 132 -10.78 14.37 -19.09
CA PRO A 132 -10.63 14.20 -20.54
C PRO A 132 -9.46 13.28 -20.92
N SER A 133 -8.60 12.92 -19.96
CA SER A 133 -7.49 11.97 -20.18
C SER A 133 -7.94 10.51 -20.08
N ILE A 134 -9.15 10.24 -19.61
CA ILE A 134 -9.70 8.89 -19.52
C ILE A 134 -10.20 8.47 -20.89
N ARG A 135 -9.65 7.40 -21.44
CA ARG A 135 -9.94 6.95 -22.80
C ARG A 135 -11.02 5.88 -22.85
N ASP A 136 -11.02 4.95 -21.89
CA ASP A 136 -11.92 3.81 -21.86
C ASP A 136 -12.37 3.46 -20.43
N HIS A 137 -13.63 3.05 -20.28
CA HIS A 137 -14.13 2.52 -19.03
C HIS A 137 -13.36 1.26 -18.59
N GLY A 138 -12.94 1.23 -17.34
CA GLY A 138 -12.22 0.10 -16.78
C GLY A 138 -10.74 0.04 -17.16
N ILE A 139 -10.20 1.10 -17.76
CA ILE A 139 -8.76 1.28 -18.01
C ILE A 139 -8.27 2.47 -17.21
N ALA A 140 -7.25 2.26 -16.38
CA ALA A 140 -6.67 3.30 -15.51
C ALA A 140 -5.15 3.24 -15.47
N CYS A 141 -4.59 4.13 -14.69
CA CYS A 141 -3.20 4.07 -14.28
C CYS A 141 -3.12 3.40 -12.91
N LYS A 142 -2.26 2.41 -12.75
CA LYS A 142 -1.89 1.86 -11.45
C LYS A 142 -0.65 2.57 -10.92
N THR A 143 -0.60 2.81 -9.61
CA THR A 143 0.49 3.56 -8.99
C THR A 143 1.07 2.79 -7.83
N ILE A 144 2.40 2.73 -7.79
CA ILE A 144 3.18 2.23 -6.65
C ILE A 144 3.82 3.44 -5.96
N PHE A 145 3.69 3.50 -4.65
CA PHE A 145 4.38 4.44 -3.77
C PHE A 145 5.38 3.64 -2.95
N ASP A 146 6.66 3.71 -3.31
CA ASP A 146 7.72 2.97 -2.63
C ASP A 146 8.25 3.79 -1.45
N CYS A 147 7.66 3.57 -0.29
CA CYS A 147 8.03 4.24 0.96
C CYS A 147 9.02 3.40 1.78
N THR A 148 9.79 2.52 1.14
CA THR A 148 10.81 1.71 1.80
C THR A 148 12.16 2.41 1.78
N VAL A 149 12.95 2.18 2.83
CA VAL A 149 14.34 2.65 2.89
C VAL A 149 15.22 1.73 2.05
N PRO A 150 16.19 2.24 1.26
CA PRO A 150 17.19 1.41 0.62
C PRO A 150 17.92 0.53 1.65
N TYR A 151 18.19 -0.74 1.29
CA TYR A 151 18.74 -1.70 2.22
C TYR A 151 20.02 -1.20 2.92
N ASP A 152 20.94 -0.61 2.15
CA ASP A 152 22.23 -0.13 2.65
C ASP A 152 22.10 1.12 3.55
N LEU A 153 20.93 1.75 3.59
CA LEU A 153 20.66 2.94 4.41
C LEU A 153 19.80 2.63 5.64
N LYS A 154 19.40 1.39 5.88
CA LYS A 154 18.52 1.03 6.99
C LYS A 154 19.03 1.51 8.35
N ASP A 155 20.33 1.43 8.57
CA ASP A 155 20.96 1.86 9.82
C ASP A 155 20.92 3.38 10.05
N HIS A 156 20.61 4.16 9.02
CA HIS A 156 20.46 5.61 9.12
C HIS A 156 19.02 6.07 9.38
N PHE A 157 18.05 5.16 9.25
CA PHE A 157 16.62 5.46 9.36
C PHE A 157 15.98 4.84 10.60
N HIS A 158 16.70 4.82 11.71
CA HIS A 158 16.13 4.35 12.96
C HIS A 158 15.02 5.27 13.44
N ARG A 159 13.88 4.68 13.74
CA ARG A 159 12.74 5.38 14.33
C ARG A 159 13.08 5.82 15.75
N ALA A 160 12.87 7.10 16.06
CA ALA A 160 13.00 7.57 17.44
C ALA A 160 11.96 6.84 18.32
N ARG A 161 12.43 6.16 19.35
CA ARG A 161 11.57 5.55 20.37
C ARG A 161 11.46 6.54 21.51
N PHE A 162 10.23 7.01 21.76
CA PHE A 162 9.95 7.78 22.95
C PHE A 162 9.92 6.85 24.16
N MET A 163 10.50 7.32 25.27
CA MET A 163 10.42 6.61 26.52
C MET A 163 8.98 6.69 27.02
N GLU A 164 8.34 5.55 27.26
CA GLU A 164 7.04 5.53 27.92
C GLU A 164 7.19 6.10 29.33
N LEU A 165 6.57 7.25 29.55
CA LEU A 165 6.50 7.85 30.87
C LEU A 165 5.30 7.26 31.60
N ASP A 166 5.56 6.59 32.73
CA ASP A 166 4.51 6.16 33.65
C ASP A 166 4.04 7.39 34.44
N PRO A 167 2.84 7.93 34.15
CA PRO A 167 2.33 9.13 34.81
C PRO A 167 2.21 8.96 36.32
N GLU A 168 1.93 7.73 36.79
CA GLU A 168 1.78 7.44 38.22
C GLU A 168 3.07 7.58 39.02
N LYS A 169 4.24 7.34 38.37
CA LYS A 169 5.56 7.57 39.00
C LYS A 169 5.83 9.03 39.28
N TRP A 170 5.26 9.94 38.50
CA TRP A 170 5.53 11.37 38.59
C TRP A 170 4.46 12.15 39.35
N LEU A 171 3.25 11.58 39.45
CA LEU A 171 2.11 12.20 40.17
C LEU A 171 1.98 11.77 41.62
N LYS A 172 2.76 10.78 42.10
CA LYS A 172 2.82 10.44 43.54
C LYS A 172 3.70 11.47 44.25
N LYS A 173 3.03 12.49 44.79
CA LYS A 173 3.52 13.32 45.89
C LYS A 173 3.03 12.77 47.23
#